data_c70f6fe211bbfdee78a376043c09bd73
#
_entry.id   c70f6fe211bbfdee78a376043c09bd73
#
_cell.length_a   1.000
_cell.length_b   1.000
_cell.length_c   1.000
_cell.angle_alpha   90.00
_cell.angle_beta   90.00
_cell.angle_gamma   90.00
#
_symmetry.space_group_name_H-M   'P 1'
#
loop_
_entity.id
_entity.type
_entity.pdbx_description
1 polymer ?
#
loop_
_entity_poly.entity_id
_entity_poly.type
_entity_poly.pdbx_seq_one_letter_code
_entity_poly.pdbx_strand_id
1 'polypeptide(L)'
;MSGQTMRNDEALAELMQFQRDTEALKSIAGRLAWDQETMMPKGSSDQRATEHAAIVRVIHKRNTDPRIADWLNEINTGNDIEAANIRLIKKSYMKNCKVPTELNASIARVTSKAHGIWASARANENVAEFIPTLAEI
;
A
#
# COMPACT_ATOMS: atom_id res chain seq x y z
N MET A 1 11.67 37.04 3.68
CA MET A 1 10.73 36.38 2.75
C MET A 1 11.37 35.25 1.94
N SER A 2 12.62 35.37 1.48
CA SER A 2 13.29 34.36 0.63
C SER A 2 13.49 32.98 1.31
N GLY A 3 13.83 32.92 2.60
CA GLY A 3 14.13 31.65 3.28
C GLY A 3 12.91 30.76 3.57
N GLN A 4 11.72 31.33 3.63
CA GLN A 4 10.48 30.56 3.84
C GLN A 4 9.93 29.98 2.52
N THR A 5 10.10 30.71 1.41
CA THR A 5 9.75 30.23 0.08
C THR A 5 10.65 29.09 -0.36
N MET A 6 11.97 29.16 -0.10
CA MET A 6 12.91 28.07 -0.40
C MET A 6 12.58 26.81 0.38
N ARG A 7 12.25 26.90 1.68
CA ARG A 7 11.82 25.74 2.48
C ARG A 7 10.52 25.11 2.00
N ASN A 8 9.56 25.92 1.56
CA ASN A 8 8.30 25.44 1.00
C ASN A 8 8.53 24.60 -0.27
N ASP A 9 9.32 25.14 -1.22
CA ASP A 9 9.59 24.46 -2.50
C ASP A 9 10.41 23.18 -2.30
N GLU A 10 11.35 23.17 -1.37
CA GLU A 10 12.15 22.01 -0.98
C GLU A 10 11.27 20.94 -0.33
N ALA A 11 10.44 21.29 0.65
CA ALA A 11 9.50 20.37 1.29
C ALA A 11 8.51 19.76 0.30
N LEU A 12 7.99 20.56 -0.65
CA LEU A 12 7.12 20.05 -1.70
C LEU A 12 7.86 19.07 -2.61
N ALA A 13 9.07 19.40 -3.04
CA ALA A 13 9.88 18.55 -3.91
C ALA A 13 10.22 17.21 -3.23
N GLU A 14 10.63 17.25 -1.96
CA GLU A 14 10.92 16.05 -1.17
C GLU A 14 9.69 15.16 -0.98
N LEU A 15 8.55 15.76 -0.59
CA LEU A 15 7.29 15.03 -0.44
C LEU A 15 6.87 14.37 -1.75
N MET A 16 6.93 15.10 -2.86
CA MET A 16 6.54 14.56 -4.16
C MET A 16 7.49 13.46 -4.64
N GLN A 17 8.80 13.57 -4.38
CA GLN A 17 9.74 12.49 -4.68
C GLN A 17 9.47 11.27 -3.81
N PHE A 18 9.24 11.46 -2.52
CA PHE A 18 8.89 10.38 -1.60
C PHE A 18 7.61 9.64 -2.03
N GLN A 19 6.60 10.39 -2.51
CA GLN A 19 5.37 9.79 -3.03
C GLN A 19 5.60 9.02 -4.33
N ARG A 20 6.41 9.54 -5.28
CA ARG A 20 6.78 8.82 -6.51
C ARG A 20 7.43 7.47 -6.22
N ASP A 21 8.38 7.43 -5.26
CA ASP A 21 9.02 6.17 -4.86
C ASP A 21 8.02 5.20 -4.23
N THR A 22 7.08 5.72 -3.43
CA THR A 22 6.03 4.91 -2.82
C THR A 22 5.07 4.34 -3.88
N GLU A 23 4.70 5.12 -4.89
CA GLU A 23 3.89 4.65 -6.02
C GLU A 23 4.62 3.60 -6.87
N ALA A 24 5.95 3.72 -7.03
CA ALA A 24 6.76 2.69 -7.68
C ALA A 24 6.69 1.36 -6.93
N LEU A 25 6.77 1.38 -5.59
CA LEU A 25 6.58 0.17 -4.76
C LEU A 25 5.16 -0.41 -4.88
N LYS A 26 4.13 0.44 -4.93
CA LYS A 26 2.74 0.00 -5.18
C LYS A 26 2.61 -0.65 -6.57
N SER A 27 3.30 -0.14 -7.58
CA SER A 27 3.34 -0.75 -8.91
C SER A 27 3.99 -2.14 -8.90
N ILE A 28 5.02 -2.36 -8.07
CA ILE A 28 5.61 -3.70 -7.88
C ILE A 28 4.58 -4.64 -7.22
N ALA A 29 3.89 -4.19 -6.17
CA ALA A 29 2.81 -4.97 -5.54
C ALA A 29 1.70 -5.31 -6.54
N GLY A 30 1.34 -4.37 -7.42
CA GLY A 30 0.37 -4.60 -8.49
C GLY A 30 0.80 -5.67 -9.50
N ARG A 31 2.10 -5.74 -9.85
CA ARG A 31 2.65 -6.81 -10.71
C ARG A 31 2.63 -8.17 -10.03
N LEU A 32 2.91 -8.23 -8.72
CA LEU A 32 2.78 -9.47 -7.94
C LEU A 32 1.33 -9.97 -7.91
N ALA A 33 0.37 -9.06 -7.76
CA ALA A 33 -1.04 -9.38 -7.80
C ALA A 33 -1.45 -9.88 -9.20
N TRP A 34 -1.03 -9.20 -10.26
CA TRP A 34 -1.31 -9.63 -11.64
C TRP A 34 -0.72 -11.01 -11.95
N ASP A 35 0.53 -11.27 -11.55
CA ASP A 35 1.17 -12.57 -11.73
C ASP A 35 0.44 -13.68 -10.96
N GLN A 36 -0.06 -13.39 -9.76
CA GLN A 36 -0.88 -14.33 -8.98
C GLN A 36 -2.14 -14.78 -9.73
N GLU A 37 -2.79 -13.86 -10.46
CA GLU A 37 -4.01 -14.15 -11.22
C GLU A 37 -3.74 -14.87 -12.56
N THR A 38 -2.52 -14.79 -13.10
CA THR A 38 -2.25 -15.18 -14.48
C THR A 38 -1.19 -16.25 -14.66
N MET A 39 -0.02 -16.09 -14.08
CA MET A 39 1.18 -16.88 -14.38
C MET A 39 1.71 -17.69 -13.20
N MET A 40 1.26 -17.41 -11.97
CA MET A 40 1.79 -18.05 -10.76
C MET A 40 1.62 -19.57 -10.81
N PRO A 41 2.69 -20.37 -10.62
CA PRO A 41 2.60 -21.82 -10.57
C PRO A 41 1.69 -22.32 -9.44
N LYS A 42 1.00 -23.42 -9.66
CA LYS A 42 0.24 -24.11 -8.62
C LYS A 42 1.17 -24.49 -7.47
N GLY A 43 0.74 -24.24 -6.23
CA GLY A 43 1.53 -24.51 -5.03
C GLY A 43 2.38 -23.34 -4.53
N SER A 44 2.45 -22.21 -5.26
CA SER A 44 3.24 -21.03 -4.86
C SER A 44 2.47 -20.04 -3.97
N SER A 45 1.24 -20.35 -3.55
CA SER A 45 0.37 -19.42 -2.81
C SER A 45 0.97 -18.95 -1.47
N ASP A 46 1.63 -19.82 -0.72
CA ASP A 46 2.22 -19.46 0.58
C ASP A 46 3.42 -18.53 0.41
N GLN A 47 4.25 -18.74 -0.61
CA GLN A 47 5.35 -17.85 -0.95
C GLN A 47 4.80 -16.48 -1.40
N ARG A 48 3.82 -16.45 -2.29
CA ARG A 48 3.18 -15.21 -2.76
C ARG A 48 2.54 -14.43 -1.60
N ALA A 49 1.88 -15.11 -0.66
CA ALA A 49 1.33 -14.48 0.54
C ALA A 49 2.43 -13.82 1.39
N THR A 50 3.60 -14.44 1.48
CA THR A 50 4.77 -13.89 2.17
C THR A 50 5.32 -12.65 1.45
N GLU A 51 5.43 -12.69 0.14
CA GLU A 51 5.88 -11.57 -0.70
C GLU A 51 4.92 -10.37 -0.61
N HIS A 52 3.60 -10.62 -0.68
CA HIS A 52 2.58 -9.58 -0.51
C HIS A 52 2.65 -8.94 0.87
N ALA A 53 2.75 -9.74 1.93
CA ALA A 53 2.88 -9.20 3.28
C ALA A 53 4.15 -8.35 3.45
N ALA A 54 5.27 -8.76 2.86
CA ALA A 54 6.52 -8.01 2.93
C ALA A 54 6.44 -6.66 2.21
N ILE A 55 5.96 -6.64 0.97
CA ILE A 55 5.84 -5.40 0.20
C ILE A 55 4.82 -4.44 0.80
N VAL A 56 3.68 -4.95 1.29
CA VAL A 56 2.65 -4.14 1.95
C VAL A 56 3.16 -3.53 3.23
N ARG A 57 3.98 -4.26 4.01
CA ARG A 57 4.63 -3.71 5.21
C ARG A 57 5.56 -2.55 4.88
N VAL A 58 6.36 -2.65 3.82
CA VAL A 58 7.24 -1.58 3.35
C VAL A 58 6.42 -0.36 2.91
N ILE A 59 5.39 -0.57 2.07
CA ILE A 59 4.51 0.49 1.59
C ILE A 59 3.78 1.17 2.75
N HIS A 60 3.27 0.41 3.71
CA HIS A 60 2.55 0.97 4.85
C HIS A 60 3.46 1.82 5.73
N LYS A 61 4.69 1.36 6.02
CA LYS A 61 5.68 2.15 6.77
C LYS A 61 6.00 3.47 6.07
N ARG A 62 6.07 3.47 4.73
CA ARG A 62 6.24 4.72 3.97
C ARG A 62 5.00 5.60 4.05
N ASN A 63 3.80 5.05 3.90
CA ASN A 63 2.55 5.80 3.98
C ASN A 63 2.27 6.39 5.38
N THR A 64 2.95 5.92 6.42
CA THR A 64 2.84 6.39 7.81
C THR A 64 4.12 7.05 8.32
N ASP A 65 5.07 7.35 7.42
CA ASP A 65 6.33 8.01 7.78
C ASP A 65 6.06 9.40 8.37
N PRO A 66 6.56 9.71 9.59
CA PRO A 66 6.30 11.00 10.23
C PRO A 66 6.80 12.21 9.44
N ARG A 67 7.83 12.04 8.58
CA ARG A 67 8.29 13.11 7.70
C ARG A 67 7.19 13.67 6.79
N ILE A 68 6.17 12.85 6.46
CA ILE A 68 5.03 13.33 5.68
C ILE A 68 4.30 14.45 6.44
N ALA A 69 4.10 14.29 7.75
CA ALA A 69 3.47 15.33 8.58
C ALA A 69 4.33 16.60 8.63
N ASP A 70 5.66 16.45 8.76
CA ASP A 70 6.59 17.58 8.80
C ASP A 70 6.51 18.38 7.49
N TRP A 71 6.65 17.73 6.34
CA TRP A 71 6.50 18.38 5.02
C TRP A 71 5.13 19.04 4.84
N LEU A 72 4.04 18.35 5.23
CA LEU A 72 2.68 18.91 5.11
C LEU A 72 2.46 20.17 5.95
N ASN A 73 3.22 20.34 7.05
CA ASN A 73 3.17 21.54 7.89
C ASN A 73 3.96 22.72 7.31
N GLU A 74 4.96 22.45 6.48
CA GLU A 74 5.80 23.47 5.86
C GLU A 74 5.26 23.96 4.50
N ILE A 75 4.44 23.12 3.82
CA ILE A 75 3.98 23.41 2.47
C ILE A 75 2.79 24.38 2.48
N ASN A 76 2.95 25.52 1.78
CA ASN A 76 1.87 26.40 1.37
C ASN A 76 1.69 26.27 -0.14
N THR A 77 0.50 25.87 -0.57
CA THR A 77 0.21 25.60 -1.98
C THR A 77 0.04 26.87 -2.78
N GLY A 78 0.71 26.95 -3.94
CA GLY A 78 0.66 28.12 -4.83
C GLY A 78 -0.42 28.06 -5.90
N ASN A 79 -1.02 26.87 -6.13
CA ASN A 79 -2.06 26.66 -7.14
C ASN A 79 -3.01 25.52 -6.77
N ASP A 80 -4.14 25.44 -7.48
CA ASP A 80 -5.21 24.47 -7.19
C ASP A 80 -4.80 23.02 -7.36
N ILE A 81 -3.87 22.72 -8.28
CA ILE A 81 -3.39 21.35 -8.53
C ILE A 81 -2.53 20.87 -7.35
N GLU A 82 -1.61 21.72 -6.89
CA GLU A 82 -0.81 21.43 -5.70
C GLU A 82 -1.70 21.27 -4.47
N ALA A 83 -2.65 22.20 -4.27
CA ALA A 83 -3.60 22.12 -3.16
C ALA A 83 -4.39 20.80 -3.16
N ALA A 84 -4.85 20.34 -4.33
CA ALA A 84 -5.55 19.08 -4.48
C ALA A 84 -4.66 17.88 -4.12
N ASN A 85 -3.41 17.84 -4.62
CA ASN A 85 -2.46 16.79 -4.33
C ASN A 85 -2.13 16.72 -2.83
N ILE A 86 -1.81 17.86 -2.21
CA ILE A 86 -1.52 17.95 -0.77
C ILE A 86 -2.70 17.48 0.07
N ARG A 87 -3.92 17.89 -0.29
CA ARG A 87 -5.14 17.44 0.40
C ARG A 87 -5.31 15.92 0.32
N LEU A 88 -5.06 15.31 -0.85
CA LEU A 88 -5.16 13.86 -1.03
C LEU A 88 -4.08 13.11 -0.26
N ILE A 89 -2.84 13.59 -0.29
CA ILE A 89 -1.72 13.01 0.48
C ILE A 89 -2.04 13.06 1.98
N LYS A 90 -2.48 14.22 2.49
CA LYS A 90 -2.86 14.39 3.90
C LYS A 90 -3.98 13.43 4.31
N LYS A 91 -5.03 13.33 3.49
CA LYS A 91 -6.15 12.39 3.72
C LYS A 91 -5.66 10.95 3.78
N SER A 92 -4.80 10.54 2.84
CA SER A 92 -4.22 9.20 2.78
C SER A 92 -3.34 8.92 4.00
N TYR A 93 -2.43 9.82 4.35
CA TYR A 93 -1.57 9.73 5.53
C TYR A 93 -2.39 9.53 6.81
N MET A 94 -3.37 10.41 7.07
CA MET A 94 -4.24 10.32 8.25
C MET A 94 -5.03 9.00 8.31
N LYS A 95 -5.45 8.47 7.16
CA LYS A 95 -6.15 7.18 7.08
C LYS A 95 -5.19 6.01 7.40
N ASN A 96 -4.00 6.00 6.81
CA ASN A 96 -3.03 4.94 7.00
C ASN A 96 -2.52 4.88 8.45
N CYS A 97 -2.30 6.03 9.11
CA CYS A 97 -1.87 6.08 10.51
C CYS A 97 -2.87 5.45 11.50
N LYS A 98 -4.13 5.24 11.11
CA LYS A 98 -5.14 4.58 11.94
C LYS A 98 -5.02 3.05 11.95
N VAL A 99 -4.26 2.48 11.01
CA VAL A 99 -4.11 1.03 10.84
C VAL A 99 -2.70 0.61 11.25
N PRO A 100 -2.53 -0.31 12.20
CA PRO A 100 -1.22 -0.86 12.52
C PRO A 100 -0.58 -1.55 11.32
N THR A 101 0.74 -1.38 11.15
CA THR A 101 1.49 -1.96 10.01
C THR A 101 1.34 -3.49 9.94
N GLU A 102 1.42 -4.17 11.08
CA GLU A 102 1.32 -5.63 11.11
C GLU A 102 -0.09 -6.14 10.80
N LEU A 103 -1.13 -5.39 11.17
CA LEU A 103 -2.49 -5.73 10.76
C LEU A 103 -2.65 -5.62 9.24
N ASN A 104 -2.11 -4.56 8.62
CA ASN A 104 -2.16 -4.38 7.18
C ASN A 104 -1.40 -5.49 6.43
N ALA A 105 -0.23 -5.90 6.93
CA ALA A 105 0.55 -7.00 6.39
C ALA A 105 -0.15 -8.36 6.58
N SER A 106 -0.82 -8.56 7.72
CA SER A 106 -1.61 -9.77 8.00
C SER A 106 -2.77 -9.91 7.03
N ILE A 107 -3.53 -8.83 6.81
CA ILE A 107 -4.62 -8.80 5.82
C ILE A 107 -4.09 -9.19 4.42
N ALA A 108 -2.97 -8.59 4.00
CA ALA A 108 -2.37 -8.89 2.69
C ALA A 108 -1.96 -10.36 2.57
N ARG A 109 -1.41 -10.95 3.64
CA ARG A 109 -1.03 -12.37 3.68
C ARG A 109 -2.26 -13.27 3.57
N VAL A 110 -3.26 -13.04 4.42
CA VAL A 110 -4.47 -13.89 4.48
C VAL A 110 -5.23 -13.83 3.17
N THR A 111 -5.45 -12.64 2.62
CA THR A 111 -6.19 -12.48 1.36
C THR A 111 -5.45 -13.08 0.17
N SER A 112 -4.13 -12.96 0.10
CA SER A 112 -3.33 -13.60 -0.96
C SER A 112 -3.38 -15.13 -0.88
N LYS A 113 -3.27 -15.68 0.33
CA LYS A 113 -3.41 -17.14 0.56
C LYS A 113 -4.82 -17.63 0.23
N ALA A 114 -5.83 -16.87 0.68
CA ALA A 114 -7.24 -17.16 0.45
C ALA A 114 -7.58 -17.28 -1.05
N HIS A 115 -6.93 -16.48 -1.91
CA HIS A 115 -7.11 -16.56 -3.34
C HIS A 115 -6.81 -17.96 -3.89
N GLY A 116 -5.67 -18.56 -3.52
CA GLY A 116 -5.29 -19.90 -3.97
C GLY A 116 -6.26 -20.99 -3.48
N ILE A 117 -6.68 -20.91 -2.22
CA ILE A 117 -7.65 -21.85 -1.63
C ILE A 117 -9.01 -21.71 -2.31
N TRP A 118 -9.47 -20.46 -2.54
CA TRP A 118 -10.72 -20.20 -3.24
C TRP A 118 -10.71 -20.73 -4.69
N ALA A 119 -9.62 -20.54 -5.42
CA ALA A 119 -9.47 -21.04 -6.79
C ALA A 119 -9.55 -22.58 -6.82
N SER A 120 -8.91 -23.28 -5.87
CA SER A 120 -8.99 -24.73 -5.71
C SER A 120 -10.40 -25.19 -5.35
N ALA A 121 -11.00 -24.59 -4.33
CA ALA A 121 -12.35 -24.91 -3.87
C ALA A 121 -13.40 -24.75 -4.97
N ARG A 122 -13.28 -23.68 -5.79
CA ARG A 122 -14.16 -23.44 -6.94
C ARG A 122 -13.95 -24.48 -8.04
N ALA A 123 -12.69 -24.82 -8.38
CA ALA A 123 -12.41 -25.80 -9.41
C ALA A 123 -12.91 -27.20 -9.03
N ASN A 124 -12.96 -27.54 -7.75
CA ASN A 124 -13.40 -28.81 -7.22
C ASN A 124 -14.86 -28.81 -6.75
N GLU A 125 -15.60 -27.70 -6.95
CA GLU A 125 -16.97 -27.49 -6.46
C GLU A 125 -17.14 -27.78 -4.94
N ASN A 126 -16.07 -27.48 -4.16
CA ASN A 126 -15.96 -27.77 -2.73
C ASN A 126 -15.83 -26.48 -1.91
N VAL A 127 -16.94 -25.83 -1.65
CA VAL A 127 -16.93 -24.58 -0.85
C VAL A 127 -16.49 -24.82 0.61
N ALA A 128 -16.68 -26.02 1.13
CA ALA A 128 -16.30 -26.35 2.52
C ALA A 128 -14.78 -26.19 2.75
N GLU A 129 -13.97 -26.37 1.74
CA GLU A 129 -12.51 -26.14 1.79
C GLU A 129 -12.16 -24.66 2.06
N PHE A 130 -13.01 -23.72 1.60
CA PHE A 130 -12.78 -22.27 1.72
C PHE A 130 -13.36 -21.66 3.01
N ILE A 131 -14.35 -22.29 3.64
CA ILE A 131 -15.04 -21.73 4.82
C ILE A 131 -14.09 -21.36 5.97
N PRO A 132 -13.09 -22.18 6.36
CA PRO A 132 -12.14 -21.84 7.43
C PRO A 132 -11.35 -20.55 7.11
N THR A 133 -10.91 -20.40 5.87
CA THR A 133 -10.15 -19.21 5.41
C THR A 133 -11.04 -17.97 5.37
N LEU A 134 -12.29 -18.11 4.95
CA LEU A 134 -13.25 -17.01 4.96
C LEU A 134 -13.54 -16.51 6.38
N ALA A 135 -13.52 -17.40 7.37
CA ALA A 135 -13.71 -17.03 8.78
C ALA A 135 -12.48 -16.31 9.38
N GLU A 136 -11.29 -16.47 8.80
CA GLU A 136 -10.06 -15.78 9.21
C GLU A 136 -9.98 -14.34 8.64
N ILE A 137 -10.59 -14.06 7.48
CA ILE A 137 -10.63 -12.75 6.83
C ILE A 137 -11.55 -11.79 7.59
#